data_ad6de13cdb0d891d2b47deef8ef94e07
#
_entry.id   ad6de13cdb0d891d2b47deef8ef94e07
#
_cell.length_a   1.000
_cell.length_b   1.000
_cell.length_c   1.000
_cell.angle_alpha   90.00
_cell.angle_beta   90.00
_cell.angle_gamma   90.00
#
_symmetry.space_group_name_H-M   'P 1'
#
loop_
_entity.id
_entity.type
_entity.pdbx_description
1 polymer ?
#
loop_
_entity_poly.entity_id
_entity_poly.type
_entity_poly.pdbx_seq_one_letter_code
_entity_poly.pdbx_strand_id
1 'polypeptide(L)'
;METNSCLKMQVALTLLPKFNTQKYLTFINRCGGIEGFFHEKTHAFSTLLKEYQLSFSDERKSALKSAEEELKNLDLYDIRLCSVEHSNYPFLLRQCEDTPLVFYYKGQLVTESLPYLAIVGTRHASERCKIRVRTILKELAERGHRLVIVSGLAYGIDITAHLSSLTQHFPTYAVLGHGLNLIYPAPHKNIAENILRQGGALLSEYPCSSPFIPQHFLQRNRIIAGLSQATFVAESALKGGAMATAHIAASYGRDVMALPGRPEDIFSKGCNELIKQNIAALVEDSSDIACLLHLKDKKSPPQQTSFNFFDTGDQEKQVLKILTQQGCTPIDELSKNTRIAMNELIALLLKLELEGKIVSLPGKNYIIS
;
A
#
# COMPACT_ATOMS: atom_id res chain seq x y z
N MET A 1 35.64 1.41 -2.97
CA MET A 1 35.86 1.20 -4.42
C MET A 1 35.08 -0.01 -4.97
N GLU A 2 34.94 -1.12 -4.23
CA GLU A 2 34.18 -2.31 -4.66
C GLU A 2 32.70 -2.04 -4.87
N THR A 3 32.05 -1.24 -4.05
CA THR A 3 30.61 -0.89 -4.16
C THR A 3 30.25 -0.18 -5.47
N ASN A 4 31.13 0.66 -6.00
CA ASN A 4 30.83 1.45 -7.22
C ASN A 4 30.95 0.58 -8.50
N SER A 5 31.85 -0.41 -8.51
CA SER A 5 31.99 -1.37 -9.61
C SER A 5 30.76 -2.29 -9.70
N CYS A 6 30.27 -2.79 -8.58
CA CYS A 6 29.08 -3.64 -8.53
C CYS A 6 27.84 -2.89 -9.01
N LEU A 7 27.60 -1.66 -8.55
CA LEU A 7 26.49 -0.81 -9.00
C LEU A 7 26.55 -0.54 -10.50
N LYS A 8 27.73 -0.25 -11.06
CA LYS A 8 27.94 -0.07 -12.50
C LYS A 8 27.50 -1.31 -13.28
N MET A 9 27.86 -2.50 -12.80
CA MET A 9 27.49 -3.75 -13.46
C MET A 9 25.97 -4.03 -13.33
N GLN A 10 25.34 -3.72 -12.19
CA GLN A 10 23.89 -3.84 -12.02
C GLN A 10 23.13 -2.90 -12.97
N VAL A 11 23.57 -1.66 -13.12
CA VAL A 11 23.02 -0.72 -14.12
C VAL A 11 23.24 -1.28 -15.53
N ALA A 12 24.43 -1.77 -15.85
CA ALA A 12 24.74 -2.33 -17.16
C ALA A 12 23.82 -3.52 -17.51
N LEU A 13 23.48 -4.35 -16.54
CA LEU A 13 22.52 -5.43 -16.75
C LEU A 13 21.15 -4.92 -17.21
N THR A 14 20.64 -3.86 -16.59
CA THR A 14 19.33 -3.31 -16.96
C THR A 14 19.30 -2.67 -18.33
N LEU A 15 20.46 -2.32 -18.86
CA LEU A 15 20.63 -1.75 -20.20
C LEU A 15 20.77 -2.81 -21.32
N LEU A 16 20.86 -4.10 -20.95
CA LEU A 16 20.92 -5.17 -21.92
C LEU A 16 19.55 -5.40 -22.58
N PRO A 17 19.50 -5.69 -23.89
CA PRO A 17 18.25 -5.96 -24.58
C PRO A 17 17.56 -7.21 -24.00
N LYS A 18 16.22 -7.16 -23.90
CA LYS A 18 15.39 -8.24 -23.35
C LYS A 18 15.71 -8.63 -21.90
N PHE A 19 16.26 -7.70 -21.12
CA PHE A 19 16.54 -7.92 -19.70
C PHE A 19 15.25 -8.34 -18.97
N ASN A 20 15.37 -9.40 -18.16
CA ASN A 20 14.36 -9.87 -17.24
C ASN A 20 15.06 -10.25 -15.94
N THR A 21 14.70 -9.62 -14.84
CA THR A 21 15.39 -9.75 -13.55
C THR A 21 15.51 -11.21 -13.10
N GLN A 22 14.46 -12.02 -13.17
CA GLN A 22 14.49 -13.41 -12.71
C GLN A 22 15.42 -14.29 -13.54
N LYS A 23 15.30 -14.20 -14.88
CA LYS A 23 16.17 -14.98 -15.77
C LYS A 23 17.64 -14.62 -15.55
N TYR A 24 17.92 -13.33 -15.35
CA TYR A 24 19.29 -12.88 -15.15
C TYR A 24 19.86 -13.23 -13.80
N LEU A 25 19.09 -13.15 -12.72
CA LEU A 25 19.58 -13.58 -11.40
C LEU A 25 19.96 -15.06 -11.40
N THR A 26 19.13 -15.92 -12.01
CA THR A 26 19.44 -17.35 -12.16
C THR A 26 20.71 -17.58 -12.99
N PHE A 27 20.83 -16.84 -14.09
CA PHE A 27 21.98 -16.93 -14.97
C PHE A 27 23.27 -16.41 -14.32
N ILE A 28 23.21 -15.26 -13.64
CA ILE A 28 24.33 -14.64 -12.93
C ILE A 28 24.85 -15.56 -11.84
N ASN A 29 23.98 -16.20 -11.07
CA ASN A 29 24.36 -17.15 -10.03
C ASN A 29 25.16 -18.33 -10.62
N ARG A 30 24.79 -18.80 -11.82
CA ARG A 30 25.52 -19.87 -12.53
C ARG A 30 26.87 -19.42 -13.14
N CYS A 31 27.05 -18.11 -13.32
CA CYS A 31 28.31 -17.51 -13.81
C CYS A 31 29.29 -17.14 -12.69
N GLY A 32 28.98 -17.45 -11.42
CA GLY A 32 29.82 -17.05 -10.30
C GLY A 32 29.63 -15.58 -9.87
N GLY A 33 28.44 -15.04 -10.13
CA GLY A 33 28.07 -13.65 -9.77
C GLY A 33 28.12 -12.67 -10.94
N ILE A 34 27.80 -11.41 -10.64
CA ILE A 34 27.71 -10.36 -11.65
C ILE A 34 29.06 -10.04 -12.31
N GLU A 35 30.14 -10.16 -11.56
CA GLU A 35 31.52 -9.98 -12.06
C GLU A 35 31.87 -11.07 -13.07
N GLY A 36 31.56 -12.33 -12.75
CA GLY A 36 31.72 -13.45 -13.67
C GLY A 36 30.94 -13.22 -14.97
N PHE A 37 29.71 -12.73 -14.90
CA PHE A 37 28.91 -12.40 -16.07
C PHE A 37 29.59 -11.41 -17.01
N PHE A 38 30.19 -10.35 -16.48
CA PHE A 38 30.81 -9.29 -17.30
C PHE A 38 32.23 -9.61 -17.76
N HIS A 39 33.00 -10.36 -16.99
CA HIS A 39 34.42 -10.58 -17.25
C HIS A 39 34.76 -11.97 -17.79
N GLU A 40 33.86 -12.97 -17.63
CA GLU A 40 34.15 -14.32 -18.03
C GLU A 40 34.10 -14.53 -19.57
N LYS A 41 35.08 -15.28 -20.07
CA LYS A 41 35.24 -15.61 -21.49
C LYS A 41 35.35 -17.12 -21.73
N THR A 42 35.01 -17.96 -20.76
CA THR A 42 35.18 -19.39 -20.84
C THR A 42 34.20 -20.06 -21.80
N HIS A 43 34.55 -21.28 -22.25
CA HIS A 43 33.66 -22.10 -23.05
C HIS A 43 32.34 -22.44 -22.29
N ALA A 44 32.43 -22.62 -20.98
CA ALA A 44 31.28 -22.86 -20.12
C ALA A 44 30.28 -21.68 -20.17
N PHE A 45 30.77 -20.45 -20.13
CA PHE A 45 29.95 -19.25 -20.29
C PHE A 45 29.26 -19.20 -21.66
N SER A 46 29.98 -19.53 -22.74
CA SER A 46 29.41 -19.57 -24.09
C SER A 46 28.32 -20.64 -24.22
N THR A 47 28.44 -21.77 -23.51
CA THR A 47 27.42 -22.80 -23.46
C THR A 47 26.17 -22.34 -22.69
N LEU A 48 26.34 -21.67 -21.55
CA LEU A 48 25.24 -21.06 -20.80
C LEU A 48 24.50 -20.01 -21.62
N LEU A 49 25.21 -19.15 -22.35
CA LEU A 49 24.59 -18.17 -23.24
C LEU A 49 23.69 -18.83 -24.28
N LYS A 50 24.11 -19.95 -24.89
CA LYS A 50 23.30 -20.71 -25.84
C LYS A 50 22.08 -21.35 -25.18
N GLU A 51 22.26 -21.95 -24.00
CA GLU A 51 21.18 -22.55 -23.22
C GLU A 51 20.05 -21.53 -22.93
N TYR A 52 20.43 -20.31 -22.55
CA TYR A 52 19.49 -19.23 -22.25
C TYR A 52 19.07 -18.40 -23.50
N GLN A 53 19.51 -18.79 -24.70
CA GLN A 53 19.25 -18.06 -25.97
C GLN A 53 19.68 -16.59 -25.92
N LEU A 54 20.82 -16.33 -25.26
CA LEU A 54 21.37 -15.00 -25.09
C LEU A 54 22.60 -14.83 -26.01
N SER A 55 22.74 -13.67 -26.65
CA SER A 55 23.88 -13.34 -27.53
C SER A 55 24.44 -11.98 -27.11
N PHE A 56 25.56 -11.96 -26.35
CA PHE A 56 26.02 -10.73 -25.70
C PHE A 56 27.51 -10.39 -25.89
N SER A 57 28.19 -10.90 -26.90
CA SER A 57 29.63 -10.69 -26.99
C SER A 57 30.09 -9.21 -27.01
N ASP A 58 29.38 -8.35 -27.77
CA ASP A 58 29.71 -6.91 -27.86
C ASP A 58 28.76 -6.03 -27.00
N GLU A 59 27.56 -6.50 -26.72
CA GLU A 59 26.53 -5.78 -25.96
C GLU A 59 26.96 -5.55 -24.52
N ARG A 60 27.67 -6.48 -23.86
CA ARG A 60 28.16 -6.32 -22.49
C ARG A 60 29.12 -5.13 -22.35
N LYS A 61 30.07 -4.97 -23.27
CA LYS A 61 31.01 -3.85 -23.26
C LYS A 61 30.28 -2.52 -23.48
N SER A 62 29.36 -2.50 -24.43
CA SER A 62 28.51 -1.34 -24.70
C SER A 62 27.65 -0.98 -23.48
N ALA A 63 27.02 -1.97 -22.84
CA ALA A 63 26.23 -1.76 -21.64
C ALA A 63 27.05 -1.21 -20.47
N LEU A 64 28.29 -1.69 -20.25
CA LEU A 64 29.18 -1.15 -19.23
C LEU A 64 29.58 0.30 -19.50
N LYS A 65 29.80 0.67 -20.77
CA LYS A 65 30.08 2.05 -21.14
C LYS A 65 28.86 2.94 -20.92
N SER A 66 27.68 2.50 -21.36
CA SER A 66 26.43 3.24 -21.15
C SER A 66 26.09 3.38 -19.65
N ALA A 67 26.39 2.35 -18.85
CA ALA A 67 26.22 2.43 -17.39
C ALA A 67 27.15 3.46 -16.74
N GLU A 68 28.38 3.61 -17.24
CA GLU A 68 29.29 4.65 -16.78
C GLU A 68 28.81 6.06 -17.10
N GLU A 69 28.26 6.25 -18.31
CA GLU A 69 27.64 7.51 -18.70
C GLU A 69 26.39 7.80 -17.85
N GLU A 70 25.59 6.77 -17.57
CA GLU A 70 24.42 6.91 -16.73
C GLU A 70 24.78 7.29 -15.28
N LEU A 71 25.81 6.69 -14.69
CA LEU A 71 26.27 7.07 -13.34
C LEU A 71 26.72 8.55 -13.28
N LYS A 72 27.34 9.09 -14.33
CA LYS A 72 27.65 10.52 -14.42
C LYS A 72 26.38 11.39 -14.50
N ASN A 73 25.36 10.92 -15.21
CA ASN A 73 24.07 11.60 -15.26
C ASN A 73 23.38 11.60 -13.88
N LEU A 74 23.50 10.52 -13.12
CA LEU A 74 22.93 10.47 -11.78
C LEU A 74 23.52 11.56 -10.87
N ASP A 75 24.84 11.72 -10.89
CA ASP A 75 25.54 12.79 -10.14
C ASP A 75 25.09 14.18 -10.61
N LEU A 76 25.00 14.39 -11.94
CA LEU A 76 24.62 15.68 -12.53
C LEU A 76 23.20 16.12 -12.12
N TYR A 77 22.27 15.18 -12.01
CA TYR A 77 20.85 15.46 -11.72
C TYR A 77 20.46 15.19 -10.27
N ASP A 78 21.41 14.93 -9.35
CA ASP A 78 21.16 14.53 -7.95
C ASP A 78 20.15 13.38 -7.86
N ILE A 79 20.38 12.33 -8.65
CA ILE A 79 19.61 11.10 -8.68
C ILE A 79 20.39 10.03 -7.93
N ARG A 80 19.72 9.32 -7.04
CA ARG A 80 20.29 8.20 -6.31
C ARG A 80 19.80 6.88 -6.92
N LEU A 81 20.58 5.83 -6.70
CA LEU A 81 20.26 4.48 -7.17
C LEU A 81 20.07 3.57 -5.97
N CYS A 82 19.04 2.72 -6.04
CA CYS A 82 18.79 1.68 -5.06
C CYS A 82 18.73 0.32 -5.77
N SER A 83 19.61 -0.58 -5.36
CA SER A 83 19.66 -1.96 -5.85
C SER A 83 18.83 -2.88 -4.95
N VAL A 84 18.29 -3.96 -5.52
CA VAL A 84 17.51 -4.99 -4.82
C VAL A 84 18.28 -5.62 -3.65
N GLU A 85 19.61 -5.57 -3.68
CA GLU A 85 20.49 -6.07 -2.63
C GLU A 85 20.66 -5.10 -1.45
N HIS A 86 20.33 -3.81 -1.64
CA HIS A 86 20.46 -2.82 -0.58
C HIS A 86 19.42 -3.04 0.54
N SER A 87 19.83 -2.85 1.78
CA SER A 87 18.96 -3.02 2.95
C SER A 87 17.74 -2.09 2.96
N ASN A 88 17.88 -0.90 2.38
CA ASN A 88 16.82 0.11 2.26
C ASN A 88 15.95 -0.06 1.00
N TYR A 89 16.14 -1.13 0.22
CA TYR A 89 15.22 -1.44 -0.88
C TYR A 89 13.83 -1.77 -0.32
N PRO A 90 12.74 -1.19 -0.86
CA PRO A 90 11.40 -1.38 -0.33
C PRO A 90 11.02 -2.87 -0.24
N PHE A 91 10.71 -3.32 0.97
CA PHE A 91 10.49 -4.74 1.26
C PHE A 91 9.38 -5.35 0.40
N LEU A 92 8.25 -4.65 0.27
CA LEU A 92 7.13 -5.12 -0.54
C LEU A 92 7.49 -5.26 -2.03
N LEU A 93 8.22 -4.29 -2.57
CA LEU A 93 8.65 -4.33 -3.96
C LEU A 93 9.62 -5.49 -4.21
N ARG A 94 10.49 -5.80 -3.25
CA ARG A 94 11.44 -6.94 -3.34
C ARG A 94 10.73 -8.29 -3.45
N GLN A 95 9.53 -8.42 -2.91
CA GLN A 95 8.74 -9.66 -2.96
C GLN A 95 8.08 -9.92 -4.31
N CYS A 96 8.01 -8.91 -5.19
CA CYS A 96 7.38 -9.06 -6.50
C CYS A 96 8.27 -9.90 -7.44
N GLU A 97 7.64 -10.78 -8.21
CA GLU A 97 8.34 -11.65 -9.17
C GLU A 97 9.13 -10.86 -10.22
N ASP A 98 8.62 -9.71 -10.63
CA ASP A 98 9.20 -8.84 -11.63
C ASP A 98 9.81 -7.56 -11.01
N THR A 99 10.30 -7.68 -9.77
CA THR A 99 10.97 -6.57 -9.08
C THR A 99 12.11 -6.00 -9.93
N PRO A 100 12.26 -4.66 -10.03
CA PRO A 100 13.40 -4.08 -10.72
C PRO A 100 14.71 -4.39 -9.97
N LEU A 101 15.76 -4.80 -10.70
CA LEU A 101 17.09 -5.03 -10.12
C LEU A 101 17.65 -3.78 -9.47
N VAL A 102 17.43 -2.64 -10.13
CA VAL A 102 17.74 -1.31 -9.65
C VAL A 102 16.59 -0.37 -9.95
N PHE A 103 16.38 0.61 -9.10
CA PHE A 103 15.57 1.77 -9.44
C PHE A 103 16.30 3.06 -9.04
N TYR A 104 15.97 4.11 -9.75
CA TYR A 104 16.48 5.46 -9.55
C TYR A 104 15.50 6.25 -8.69
N TYR A 105 15.99 7.13 -7.83
CA TYR A 105 15.13 7.99 -7.04
C TYR A 105 15.73 9.36 -6.74
N LYS A 106 14.86 10.35 -6.59
CA LYS A 106 15.16 11.67 -6.02
C LYS A 106 14.34 11.85 -4.75
N GLY A 107 14.89 12.59 -3.79
CA GLY A 107 14.21 12.83 -2.52
C GLY A 107 14.56 11.79 -1.46
N GLN A 108 13.61 11.47 -0.59
CA GLN A 108 13.86 10.62 0.57
C GLN A 108 12.99 9.37 0.53
N LEU A 109 13.61 8.22 0.72
CA LEU A 109 12.87 6.99 1.00
C LEU A 109 12.54 6.98 2.49
N VAL A 110 11.27 6.81 2.81
CA VAL A 110 10.79 6.78 4.20
C VAL A 110 11.38 5.55 4.89
N THR A 111 12.05 5.78 6.01
CA THR A 111 12.67 4.73 6.85
C THR A 111 11.73 4.23 7.95
N GLU A 112 10.67 4.99 8.25
CA GLU A 112 9.65 4.59 9.21
C GLU A 112 8.79 3.46 8.65
N SER A 113 8.31 2.57 9.51
CA SER A 113 7.37 1.51 9.13
C SER A 113 5.96 2.07 8.93
N LEU A 114 5.78 2.91 7.91
CA LEU A 114 4.48 3.42 7.51
C LEU A 114 3.82 2.49 6.49
N PRO A 115 2.49 2.36 6.51
CA PRO A 115 1.77 1.67 5.46
C PRO A 115 1.79 2.46 4.15
N TYR A 116 1.93 1.76 3.04
CA TYR A 116 1.95 2.32 1.69
C TYR A 116 0.62 2.03 1.01
N LEU A 117 -0.05 3.07 0.54
CA LEU A 117 -1.31 3.00 -0.21
C LEU A 117 -1.11 3.54 -1.62
N ALA A 118 -1.27 2.69 -2.62
CA ALA A 118 -1.38 3.14 -4.00
C ALA A 118 -2.75 3.76 -4.25
N ILE A 119 -2.81 4.94 -4.86
CA ILE A 119 -4.05 5.56 -5.31
C ILE A 119 -3.95 5.78 -6.81
N VAL A 120 -4.83 5.12 -7.56
CA VAL A 120 -4.82 5.15 -9.02
C VAL A 120 -6.22 5.39 -9.59
N GLY A 121 -6.26 5.86 -10.84
CA GLY A 121 -7.54 6.06 -11.49
C GLY A 121 -7.43 6.64 -12.89
N THR A 122 -8.56 7.04 -13.43
CA THR A 122 -8.65 7.65 -14.75
C THR A 122 -7.96 9.01 -14.81
N ARG A 123 -7.41 9.33 -15.99
CA ARG A 123 -6.88 10.69 -16.28
C ARG A 123 -7.98 11.73 -16.45
N HIS A 124 -9.22 11.28 -16.73
CA HIS A 124 -10.42 12.10 -16.89
C HIS A 124 -11.33 11.99 -15.67
N ALA A 125 -10.75 12.20 -14.48
CA ALA A 125 -11.45 12.06 -13.22
C ALA A 125 -12.56 13.11 -13.06
N SER A 126 -13.72 12.65 -12.60
CA SER A 126 -14.83 13.53 -12.26
C SER A 126 -14.50 14.39 -11.03
N GLU A 127 -15.03 15.61 -10.97
CA GLU A 127 -14.83 16.48 -9.79
C GLU A 127 -15.37 15.81 -8.51
N ARG A 128 -16.46 15.06 -8.61
CA ARG A 128 -17.00 14.29 -7.50
C ARG A 128 -15.99 13.29 -6.95
N CYS A 129 -15.33 12.55 -7.83
CA CYS A 129 -14.32 11.58 -7.40
C CYS A 129 -13.08 12.26 -6.81
N LYS A 130 -12.60 13.34 -7.42
CA LYS A 130 -11.49 14.15 -6.88
C LYS A 130 -11.80 14.67 -5.47
N ILE A 131 -13.02 15.19 -5.25
CA ILE A 131 -13.47 15.62 -3.92
C ILE A 131 -13.44 14.44 -2.95
N ARG A 132 -13.95 13.25 -3.37
CA ARG A 132 -13.98 12.09 -2.49
C ARG A 132 -12.60 11.63 -2.08
N VAL A 133 -11.64 11.57 -3.01
CA VAL A 133 -10.23 11.25 -2.72
C VAL A 133 -9.62 12.25 -1.72
N ARG A 134 -9.87 13.56 -1.91
CA ARG A 134 -9.41 14.61 -0.98
C ARG A 134 -10.00 14.42 0.41
N THR A 135 -11.31 14.15 0.48
CA THR A 135 -12.04 13.93 1.74
C THR A 135 -11.50 12.71 2.48
N ILE A 136 -11.33 11.58 1.81
CA ILE A 136 -10.78 10.35 2.39
C ILE A 136 -9.39 10.58 2.98
N LEU A 137 -8.48 11.22 2.24
CA LEU A 137 -7.12 11.49 2.75
C LEU A 137 -7.12 12.49 3.91
N LYS A 138 -8.01 13.49 3.88
CA LYS A 138 -8.19 14.42 4.98
C LYS A 138 -8.70 13.71 6.24
N GLU A 139 -9.73 12.90 6.13
CA GLU A 139 -10.29 12.12 7.23
C GLU A 139 -9.27 11.15 7.85
N LEU A 140 -8.45 10.48 7.01
CA LEU A 140 -7.36 9.63 7.50
C LEU A 140 -6.34 10.43 8.33
N ALA A 141 -6.00 11.64 7.86
CA ALA A 141 -5.09 12.53 8.60
C ALA A 141 -5.71 13.03 9.93
N GLU A 142 -6.99 13.42 9.91
CA GLU A 142 -7.72 13.87 11.11
C GLU A 142 -7.83 12.76 12.17
N ARG A 143 -7.92 11.49 11.75
CA ARG A 143 -7.85 10.31 12.65
C ARG A 143 -6.43 10.00 13.14
N GLY A 144 -5.44 10.79 12.73
CA GLY A 144 -4.05 10.66 13.14
C GLY A 144 -3.27 9.55 12.43
N HIS A 145 -3.81 9.00 11.34
CA HIS A 145 -3.08 8.04 10.53
C HIS A 145 -1.99 8.72 9.70
N ARG A 146 -0.89 8.02 9.48
CA ARG A 146 0.19 8.42 8.60
C ARG A 146 0.44 7.31 7.58
N LEU A 147 0.46 7.67 6.31
CA LEU A 147 0.58 6.77 5.17
C LEU A 147 1.61 7.32 4.19
N VAL A 148 2.26 6.43 3.46
CA VAL A 148 2.97 6.82 2.23
C VAL A 148 2.00 6.62 1.06
N ILE A 149 1.68 7.68 0.35
CA ILE A 149 0.81 7.60 -0.82
C ILE A 149 1.64 7.40 -2.08
N VAL A 150 1.35 6.36 -2.83
CA VAL A 150 2.06 6.01 -4.06
C VAL A 150 1.15 6.24 -5.26
N SER A 151 1.64 6.96 -6.27
CA SER A 151 0.90 7.16 -7.51
C SER A 151 1.84 7.49 -8.68
N GLY A 152 1.28 7.78 -9.86
CA GLY A 152 2.03 7.87 -11.10
C GLY A 152 2.25 9.27 -11.66
N LEU A 153 1.91 10.32 -10.96
CA LEU A 153 2.00 11.72 -11.39
C LEU A 153 1.22 12.04 -12.69
N ALA A 154 0.32 11.17 -13.12
CA ALA A 154 -0.52 11.40 -14.29
C ALA A 154 -1.65 12.42 -14.00
N TYR A 155 -2.34 12.88 -15.04
CA TYR A 155 -3.54 13.68 -14.87
C TYR A 155 -4.65 12.91 -14.11
N GLY A 156 -5.64 13.62 -13.59
CA GLY A 156 -6.83 13.05 -12.96
C GLY A 156 -6.58 12.58 -11.52
N ILE A 157 -6.75 11.28 -11.26
CA ILE A 157 -6.67 10.74 -9.89
C ILE A 157 -5.25 10.81 -9.32
N ASP A 158 -4.22 10.48 -10.11
CA ASP A 158 -2.84 10.45 -9.61
C ASP A 158 -2.42 11.81 -9.05
N ILE A 159 -2.63 12.88 -9.84
CA ILE A 159 -2.28 14.22 -9.39
C ILE A 159 -3.14 14.68 -8.21
N THR A 160 -4.42 14.26 -8.16
CA THR A 160 -5.30 14.56 -7.02
C THR A 160 -4.79 13.88 -5.75
N ALA A 161 -4.33 12.64 -5.83
CA ALA A 161 -3.74 11.91 -4.73
C ALA A 161 -2.48 12.62 -4.19
N HIS A 162 -1.56 13.01 -5.08
CA HIS A 162 -0.35 13.72 -4.67
C HIS A 162 -0.66 15.08 -4.01
N LEU A 163 -1.53 15.88 -4.61
CA LEU A 163 -1.92 17.19 -4.04
C LEU A 163 -2.59 17.04 -2.67
N SER A 164 -3.46 16.06 -2.54
CA SER A 164 -4.12 15.79 -1.26
C SER A 164 -3.13 15.31 -0.20
N SER A 165 -2.18 14.45 -0.58
CA SER A 165 -1.11 14.00 0.31
C SER A 165 -0.25 15.14 0.82
N LEU A 166 0.17 16.03 -0.08
CA LEU A 166 0.95 17.22 0.27
C LEU A 166 0.18 18.15 1.23
N THR A 167 -1.13 18.31 1.02
CA THR A 167 -2.00 19.12 1.90
C THR A 167 -2.13 18.50 3.30
N GLN A 168 -2.13 17.18 3.39
CA GLN A 168 -2.23 16.45 4.66
C GLN A 168 -0.87 16.07 5.25
N HIS A 169 0.23 16.55 4.67
CA HIS A 169 1.62 16.23 5.09
C HIS A 169 1.92 14.73 5.10
N PHE A 170 1.27 13.96 4.23
CA PHE A 170 1.64 12.57 3.98
C PHE A 170 2.84 12.51 3.03
N PRO A 171 3.88 11.73 3.34
CA PRO A 171 4.90 11.41 2.35
C PRO A 171 4.24 10.83 1.10
N THR A 172 4.67 11.26 -0.08
CA THR A 172 4.11 10.72 -1.31
C THR A 172 5.20 10.39 -2.32
N TYR A 173 5.03 9.26 -3.00
CA TYR A 173 5.96 8.74 -3.98
C TYR A 173 5.34 8.80 -5.38
N ALA A 174 5.97 9.55 -6.25
CA ALA A 174 5.61 9.58 -7.65
C ALA A 174 6.50 8.60 -8.42
N VAL A 175 5.93 7.50 -8.90
CA VAL A 175 6.63 6.55 -9.76
C VAL A 175 6.48 7.02 -11.20
N LEU A 176 7.57 7.11 -11.96
CA LEU A 176 7.59 7.69 -13.31
C LEU A 176 7.94 6.62 -14.36
N GLY A 177 7.37 6.75 -15.55
CA GLY A 177 7.64 5.85 -16.69
C GLY A 177 8.73 6.38 -17.62
N HIS A 178 9.70 7.14 -17.09
CA HIS A 178 10.82 7.75 -17.83
C HIS A 178 11.93 8.12 -16.85
N GLY A 179 13.10 8.51 -17.36
CA GLY A 179 14.23 8.94 -16.54
C GLY A 179 13.92 10.18 -15.69
N LEU A 180 14.55 10.28 -14.52
CA LEU A 180 14.30 11.34 -13.53
C LEU A 180 14.97 12.69 -13.86
N ASN A 181 15.67 12.80 -14.98
CA ASN A 181 16.22 14.04 -15.52
C ASN A 181 15.15 14.98 -16.09
N LEU A 182 13.95 14.50 -16.32
CA LEU A 182 12.82 15.27 -16.79
C LEU A 182 11.54 14.96 -15.99
N ILE A 183 10.52 15.81 -16.10
CA ILE A 183 9.21 15.60 -15.48
C ILE A 183 8.13 15.62 -16.56
N TYR A 184 7.32 14.57 -16.58
CA TYR A 184 6.15 14.47 -17.44
C TYR A 184 4.92 14.02 -16.65
N PRO A 185 3.78 14.69 -16.83
CA PRO A 185 3.53 15.85 -17.70
C PRO A 185 4.23 17.13 -17.20
N ALA A 186 4.70 17.98 -18.12
CA ALA A 186 5.42 19.20 -17.76
C ALA A 186 4.65 20.15 -16.78
N PRO A 187 3.31 20.30 -16.88
CA PRO A 187 2.54 21.10 -15.91
C PRO A 187 2.64 20.59 -14.47
N HIS A 188 3.00 19.32 -14.24
CA HIS A 188 3.14 18.74 -12.90
C HIS A 188 4.52 18.97 -12.26
N LYS A 189 5.42 19.72 -12.92
CA LYS A 189 6.78 19.99 -12.42
C LYS A 189 6.79 20.57 -11.01
N ASN A 190 5.98 21.61 -10.77
CA ASN A 190 5.90 22.26 -9.45
C ASN A 190 5.41 21.29 -8.36
N ILE A 191 4.56 20.34 -8.72
CA ILE A 191 4.04 19.33 -7.79
C ILE A 191 5.14 18.31 -7.48
N ALA A 192 5.90 17.86 -8.48
CA ALA A 192 7.06 16.99 -8.28
C ALA A 192 8.11 17.63 -7.36
N GLU A 193 8.38 18.93 -7.53
CA GLU A 193 9.28 19.68 -6.65
C GLU A 193 8.73 19.79 -5.22
N ASN A 194 7.41 19.98 -5.05
CA ASN A 194 6.78 20.00 -3.74
C ASN A 194 6.83 18.64 -3.04
N ILE A 195 6.68 17.54 -3.80
CA ILE A 195 6.87 16.18 -3.29
C ILE A 195 8.26 16.05 -2.66
N LEU A 196 9.30 16.47 -3.38
CA LEU A 196 10.69 16.41 -2.89
C LEU A 196 10.89 17.29 -1.65
N ARG A 197 10.36 18.52 -1.65
CA ARG A 197 10.50 19.46 -0.52
C ARG A 197 9.83 18.97 0.76
N GLN A 198 8.75 18.20 0.66
CA GLN A 198 8.02 17.65 1.81
C GLN A 198 8.47 16.24 2.22
N GLY A 199 9.65 15.81 1.79
CA GLY A 199 10.25 14.54 2.21
C GLY A 199 9.68 13.31 1.50
N GLY A 200 9.00 13.49 0.37
CA GLY A 200 8.61 12.43 -0.53
C GLY A 200 9.70 12.07 -1.54
N ALA A 201 9.35 11.26 -2.54
CA ALA A 201 10.30 10.81 -3.55
C ALA A 201 9.69 10.71 -4.95
N LEU A 202 10.56 10.89 -5.95
CA LEU A 202 10.31 10.50 -7.34
C LEU A 202 11.09 9.23 -7.61
N LEU A 203 10.45 8.22 -8.18
CA LEU A 203 11.05 6.91 -8.46
C LEU A 203 10.91 6.56 -9.94
N SER A 204 11.89 5.87 -10.48
CA SER A 204 11.83 5.31 -11.84
C SER A 204 12.73 4.09 -11.97
N GLU A 205 12.37 3.12 -12.77
CA GLU A 205 13.28 2.04 -13.19
C GLU A 205 14.05 2.39 -14.49
N TYR A 206 13.73 3.53 -15.10
CA TYR A 206 14.30 3.94 -16.37
C TYR A 206 15.48 4.91 -16.16
N PRO A 207 16.63 4.65 -16.82
CA PRO A 207 17.78 5.53 -16.81
C PRO A 207 17.46 6.87 -17.49
N CYS A 208 18.29 7.88 -17.26
CA CYS A 208 18.16 9.22 -17.87
C CYS A 208 18.21 9.17 -19.40
N SER A 209 18.96 8.21 -19.94
CA SER A 209 19.11 7.98 -21.39
C SER A 209 17.94 7.25 -22.03
N SER A 210 16.97 6.76 -21.23
CA SER A 210 15.85 5.98 -21.75
C SER A 210 14.95 6.79 -22.66
N PRO A 211 14.55 6.25 -23.82
CA PRO A 211 13.62 6.91 -24.70
C PRO A 211 12.23 7.04 -24.05
N PHE A 212 11.51 8.10 -24.40
CA PHE A 212 10.15 8.31 -23.93
C PHE A 212 9.17 7.43 -24.72
N ILE A 213 8.73 6.33 -24.12
CA ILE A 213 7.89 5.31 -24.77
C ILE A 213 6.58 5.15 -24.00
N PRO A 214 5.41 5.17 -24.67
CA PRO A 214 4.11 4.99 -24.01
C PRO A 214 3.98 3.69 -23.19
N GLN A 215 4.61 2.59 -23.62
CA GLN A 215 4.61 1.30 -22.94
C GLN A 215 5.23 1.36 -21.54
N HIS A 216 6.23 2.23 -21.34
CA HIS A 216 6.86 2.41 -20.03
C HIS A 216 5.88 2.87 -18.96
N PHE A 217 4.86 3.64 -19.31
CA PHE A 217 3.82 4.08 -18.35
C PHE A 217 2.94 2.92 -17.87
N LEU A 218 2.72 1.92 -18.71
CA LEU A 218 2.00 0.70 -18.32
C LEU A 218 2.89 -0.22 -17.49
N GLN A 219 4.12 -0.43 -17.93
CA GLN A 219 5.10 -1.27 -17.22
C GLN A 219 5.41 -0.73 -15.82
N ARG A 220 5.55 0.59 -15.69
CA ARG A 220 5.75 1.28 -14.42
C ARG A 220 4.68 0.95 -13.36
N ASN A 221 3.43 0.71 -13.77
CA ASN A 221 2.32 0.50 -12.85
C ASN A 221 2.54 -0.69 -11.90
N ARG A 222 3.33 -1.68 -12.31
CA ARG A 222 3.74 -2.78 -11.43
C ARG A 222 4.55 -2.32 -10.22
N ILE A 223 5.33 -1.25 -10.37
CA ILE A 223 6.10 -0.67 -9.27
C ILE A 223 5.18 0.06 -8.31
N ILE A 224 4.14 0.76 -8.80
CA ILE A 224 3.12 1.39 -7.95
C ILE A 224 2.41 0.32 -7.11
N ALA A 225 1.95 -0.76 -7.74
CA ALA A 225 1.31 -1.87 -7.06
C ALA A 225 2.27 -2.59 -6.09
N GLY A 226 3.50 -2.86 -6.53
CA GLY A 226 4.50 -3.61 -5.76
C GLY A 226 5.03 -2.87 -4.53
N LEU A 227 5.07 -1.54 -4.56
CA LEU A 227 5.46 -0.72 -3.41
C LEU A 227 4.43 -0.71 -2.28
N SER A 228 3.16 -1.03 -2.58
CA SER A 228 2.03 -0.75 -1.70
C SER A 228 1.42 -2.01 -1.10
N GLN A 229 0.94 -1.92 0.14
CA GLN A 229 0.15 -2.97 0.77
C GLN A 229 -1.22 -3.11 0.11
N ALA A 230 -1.79 -1.99 -0.30
CA ALA A 230 -3.07 -1.96 -0.97
C ALA A 230 -3.10 -0.96 -2.13
N THR A 231 -3.96 -1.22 -3.11
CA THR A 231 -4.21 -0.34 -4.26
C THR A 231 -5.65 0.12 -4.27
N PHE A 232 -5.87 1.43 -4.09
CA PHE A 232 -7.18 2.06 -4.15
C PHE A 232 -7.45 2.62 -5.55
N VAL A 233 -8.43 2.05 -6.23
CA VAL A 233 -8.93 2.51 -7.53
C VAL A 233 -10.10 3.46 -7.30
N ALA A 234 -9.85 4.75 -7.45
CA ALA A 234 -10.87 5.76 -7.16
C ALA A 234 -11.91 5.91 -8.28
N GLU A 235 -11.48 5.86 -9.54
CA GLU A 235 -12.37 5.96 -10.70
C GLU A 235 -11.70 5.33 -11.93
N SER A 236 -12.38 4.44 -12.64
CA SER A 236 -11.84 3.80 -13.85
C SER A 236 -12.92 3.33 -14.80
N ALA A 237 -12.67 3.46 -16.10
CA ALA A 237 -13.43 2.73 -17.11
C ALA A 237 -13.03 1.25 -17.08
N LEU A 238 -13.80 0.39 -17.78
CA LEU A 238 -13.54 -1.07 -17.88
C LEU A 238 -12.15 -1.39 -18.47
N LYS A 239 -11.61 -0.51 -19.29
CA LYS A 239 -10.27 -0.63 -19.89
C LYS A 239 -9.46 0.62 -19.53
N GLY A 240 -8.25 0.42 -19.01
CA GLY A 240 -7.36 1.52 -18.65
C GLY A 240 -6.20 1.11 -17.76
N GLY A 241 -5.26 2.04 -17.56
CA GLY A 241 -4.07 1.80 -16.76
C GLY A 241 -4.37 1.46 -15.29
N ALA A 242 -5.41 2.06 -14.71
CA ALA A 242 -5.81 1.78 -13.34
C ALA A 242 -6.32 0.35 -13.14
N MET A 243 -7.07 -0.18 -14.13
CA MET A 243 -7.50 -1.60 -14.14
C MET A 243 -6.29 -2.53 -14.20
N ALA A 244 -5.32 -2.22 -15.07
CA ALA A 244 -4.09 -3.00 -15.16
C ALA A 244 -3.34 -2.99 -13.81
N THR A 245 -3.23 -1.84 -13.16
CA THR A 245 -2.59 -1.72 -11.83
C THR A 245 -3.33 -2.53 -10.78
N ALA A 246 -4.66 -2.52 -10.77
CA ALA A 246 -5.48 -3.32 -9.86
C ALA A 246 -5.25 -4.83 -10.04
N HIS A 247 -5.26 -5.32 -11.28
CA HIS A 247 -4.99 -6.74 -11.55
C HIS A 247 -3.56 -7.15 -11.18
N ILE A 248 -2.58 -6.29 -11.42
CA ILE A 248 -1.19 -6.53 -11.01
C ILE A 248 -1.11 -6.58 -9.48
N ALA A 249 -1.74 -5.64 -8.77
CA ALA A 249 -1.79 -5.66 -7.30
C ALA A 249 -2.37 -6.98 -6.76
N ALA A 250 -3.51 -7.42 -7.32
CA ALA A 250 -4.13 -8.69 -6.98
C ALA A 250 -3.19 -9.89 -7.26
N SER A 251 -2.47 -9.90 -8.39
CA SER A 251 -1.51 -10.95 -8.71
C SER A 251 -0.31 -11.02 -7.75
N TYR A 252 0.05 -9.89 -7.14
CA TYR A 252 1.08 -9.84 -6.08
C TYR A 252 0.54 -10.19 -4.68
N GLY A 253 -0.74 -10.58 -4.57
CA GLY A 253 -1.39 -10.83 -3.29
C GLY A 253 -1.56 -9.55 -2.44
N ARG A 254 -1.68 -8.38 -3.08
CA ARG A 254 -1.96 -7.11 -2.42
C ARG A 254 -3.46 -6.85 -2.42
N ASP A 255 -3.93 -6.19 -1.38
CA ASP A 255 -5.33 -5.80 -1.31
C ASP A 255 -5.67 -4.79 -2.41
N VAL A 256 -6.83 -4.98 -3.02
CA VAL A 256 -7.39 -4.04 -3.98
C VAL A 256 -8.66 -3.45 -3.38
N MET A 257 -8.79 -2.14 -3.50
CA MET A 257 -9.91 -1.36 -3.01
C MET A 257 -10.51 -0.58 -4.17
N ALA A 258 -11.82 -0.42 -4.22
CA ALA A 258 -12.46 0.36 -5.28
C ALA A 258 -13.61 1.22 -4.75
N LEU A 259 -13.63 2.48 -5.19
CA LEU A 259 -14.75 3.38 -4.91
C LEU A 259 -15.92 3.02 -5.81
N PRO A 260 -17.11 2.69 -5.28
CA PRO A 260 -18.28 2.42 -6.10
C PRO A 260 -18.79 3.70 -6.77
N GLY A 261 -19.34 3.55 -7.96
CA GLY A 261 -19.94 4.67 -8.68
C GLY A 261 -21.23 4.29 -9.37
N ARG A 262 -21.84 5.26 -10.05
CA ARG A 262 -23.11 5.03 -10.74
C ARG A 262 -22.93 4.06 -11.90
N PRO A 263 -23.86 3.10 -12.12
CA PRO A 263 -23.75 2.14 -13.21
C PRO A 263 -23.71 2.77 -14.60
N GLU A 264 -24.31 3.95 -14.76
CA GLU A 264 -24.36 4.69 -16.03
C GLU A 264 -23.04 5.38 -16.36
N ASP A 265 -22.25 5.74 -15.35
CA ASP A 265 -21.00 6.49 -15.52
C ASP A 265 -19.90 5.59 -16.10
N ILE A 266 -19.39 5.95 -17.26
CA ILE A 266 -18.39 5.16 -18.00
C ILE A 266 -17.15 4.90 -17.13
N PHE A 267 -16.70 5.92 -16.38
CA PHE A 267 -15.51 5.82 -15.52
C PHE A 267 -15.77 5.19 -14.14
N SER A 268 -17.02 4.83 -13.83
CA SER A 268 -17.36 4.05 -12.63
C SER A 268 -17.42 2.55 -12.93
N LYS A 269 -17.60 2.16 -14.20
CA LYS A 269 -17.79 0.76 -14.60
C LYS A 269 -16.62 -0.15 -14.24
N GLY A 270 -15.39 0.35 -14.32
CA GLY A 270 -14.20 -0.42 -13.94
C GLY A 270 -14.15 -0.73 -12.45
N CYS A 271 -14.38 0.26 -11.58
CA CYS A 271 -14.46 0.05 -10.14
C CYS A 271 -15.58 -0.92 -9.76
N ASN A 272 -16.78 -0.72 -10.31
CA ASN A 272 -17.91 -1.60 -10.06
C ASN A 272 -17.64 -3.04 -10.55
N GLU A 273 -16.90 -3.22 -11.64
CA GLU A 273 -16.52 -4.53 -12.16
C GLU A 273 -15.51 -5.23 -11.24
N LEU A 274 -14.49 -4.53 -10.74
CA LEU A 274 -13.55 -5.09 -9.76
C LEU A 274 -14.26 -5.57 -8.50
N ILE A 275 -15.25 -4.81 -8.02
CA ILE A 275 -16.07 -5.19 -6.85
C ILE A 275 -16.92 -6.43 -7.16
N LYS A 276 -17.61 -6.45 -8.30
CA LYS A 276 -18.45 -7.61 -8.72
C LYS A 276 -17.67 -8.90 -8.88
N GLN A 277 -16.43 -8.80 -9.35
CA GLN A 277 -15.52 -9.94 -9.51
C GLN A 277 -14.84 -10.37 -8.20
N ASN A 278 -15.13 -9.71 -7.08
CA ASN A 278 -14.43 -9.90 -5.80
C ASN A 278 -12.91 -9.72 -5.88
N ILE A 279 -12.42 -8.91 -6.83
CA ILE A 279 -11.02 -8.51 -6.94
C ILE A 279 -10.74 -7.35 -6.01
N ALA A 280 -11.71 -6.44 -5.84
CA ALA A 280 -11.59 -5.28 -4.97
C ALA A 280 -12.66 -5.29 -3.86
N ALA A 281 -12.23 -4.94 -2.65
CA ALA A 281 -13.14 -4.57 -1.59
C ALA A 281 -13.79 -3.22 -1.92
N LEU A 282 -15.09 -3.09 -1.64
CA LEU A 282 -15.80 -1.83 -1.76
C LEU A 282 -15.33 -0.87 -0.66
N VAL A 283 -14.97 0.35 -1.04
CA VAL A 283 -14.55 1.41 -0.14
C VAL A 283 -15.38 2.66 -0.39
N GLU A 284 -16.10 3.10 0.62
CA GLU A 284 -16.91 4.33 0.56
C GLU A 284 -16.21 5.50 1.26
N ASP A 285 -15.48 5.24 2.35
CA ASP A 285 -14.86 6.26 3.20
C ASP A 285 -13.49 5.86 3.76
N SER A 286 -12.97 6.72 4.62
CA SER A 286 -11.68 6.54 5.27
C SER A 286 -11.65 5.37 6.28
N SER A 287 -12.81 4.99 6.83
CA SER A 287 -12.93 3.91 7.80
C SER A 287 -12.67 2.56 7.14
N ASP A 288 -13.16 2.40 5.91
CA ASP A 288 -12.94 1.19 5.13
C ASP A 288 -11.46 1.00 4.82
N ILE A 289 -10.78 2.08 4.38
CA ILE A 289 -9.33 2.04 4.12
C ILE A 289 -8.56 1.74 5.41
N ALA A 290 -8.93 2.39 6.52
CA ALA A 290 -8.28 2.16 7.81
C ALA A 290 -8.45 0.70 8.27
N CYS A 291 -9.64 0.13 8.10
CA CYS A 291 -9.94 -1.27 8.42
C CYS A 291 -9.09 -2.23 7.58
N LEU A 292 -9.09 -2.07 6.26
CA LEU A 292 -8.37 -2.94 5.32
C LEU A 292 -6.85 -2.86 5.47
N LEU A 293 -6.31 -1.69 5.81
CA LEU A 293 -4.89 -1.51 6.11
C LEU A 293 -4.53 -1.81 7.57
N HIS A 294 -5.48 -2.29 8.38
CA HIS A 294 -5.31 -2.55 9.82
C HIS A 294 -4.71 -1.37 10.58
N LEU A 295 -5.10 -0.14 10.20
CA LEU A 295 -4.65 1.07 10.87
C LEU A 295 -5.33 1.17 12.23
N LYS A 296 -4.53 1.27 13.28
CA LYS A 296 -5.06 1.56 14.62
C LYS A 296 -5.29 3.07 14.70
N ASP A 297 -6.51 3.50 14.93
CA ASP A 297 -6.77 4.89 15.29
C ASP A 297 -5.79 5.25 16.41
N LYS A 298 -5.04 6.33 16.26
CA LYS A 298 -4.36 6.91 17.42
C LYS A 298 -5.50 7.15 18.40
N LYS A 299 -5.54 6.38 19.46
CA LYS A 299 -6.51 6.56 20.54
C LYS A 299 -6.62 8.06 20.78
N SER A 300 -7.70 8.71 20.39
CA SER A 300 -8.35 9.61 21.33
C SER A 300 -8.22 8.88 22.65
N PRO A 301 -7.65 9.51 23.73
CA PRO A 301 -7.63 8.82 25.01
C PRO A 301 -8.99 8.15 25.08
N PRO A 302 -9.07 6.85 25.38
CA PRO A 302 -10.35 6.22 25.31
C PRO A 302 -11.27 7.23 25.98
N GLN A 303 -12.28 7.80 25.27
CA GLN A 303 -13.49 7.96 25.97
C GLN A 303 -13.72 6.53 26.44
N GLN A 304 -13.13 6.25 27.59
CA GLN A 304 -13.80 5.42 28.51
C GLN A 304 -15.20 6.05 28.52
N THR A 305 -16.11 5.51 27.72
CA THR A 305 -17.32 5.09 28.35
C THR A 305 -16.77 4.29 29.47
N SER A 306 -16.37 5.00 30.55
CA SER A 306 -16.48 4.47 31.86
C SER A 306 -17.93 4.00 31.83
N PHE A 307 -18.15 2.72 31.51
CA PHE A 307 -19.05 2.02 32.33
C PHE A 307 -18.46 2.34 33.71
N ASN A 308 -18.96 3.44 34.30
CA ASN A 308 -18.93 3.60 35.69
C ASN A 308 -19.53 2.28 36.15
N PHE A 309 -18.66 1.30 36.42
CA PHE A 309 -19.00 0.32 37.39
C PHE A 309 -19.25 1.20 38.60
N PHE A 310 -20.49 1.72 38.66
CA PHE A 310 -21.02 2.21 39.92
C PHE A 310 -20.53 1.21 40.92
N ASP A 311 -20.16 1.70 42.06
CA ASP A 311 -19.90 0.86 43.25
C ASP A 311 -21.16 0.01 43.48
N THR A 312 -21.28 -1.05 42.68
CA THR A 312 -22.48 -1.92 42.54
C THR A 312 -22.53 -2.90 43.70
N GLY A 313 -21.58 -2.80 44.67
CA GLY A 313 -21.55 -3.71 45.77
C GLY A 313 -22.88 -3.84 46.56
N ASP A 314 -23.62 -2.75 46.66
CA ASP A 314 -24.93 -2.80 47.31
C ASP A 314 -26.05 -3.29 46.37
N GLN A 315 -26.01 -2.94 45.09
CA GLN A 315 -26.96 -3.42 44.11
C GLN A 315 -26.78 -4.93 43.81
N GLU A 316 -25.53 -5.41 43.75
CA GLU A 316 -25.23 -6.84 43.63
C GLU A 316 -25.79 -7.63 44.81
N LYS A 317 -25.58 -7.16 46.03
CA LYS A 317 -26.10 -7.79 47.24
C LYS A 317 -27.63 -7.85 47.24
N GLN A 318 -28.30 -6.80 46.75
CA GLN A 318 -29.76 -6.76 46.66
C GLN A 318 -30.28 -7.79 45.66
N VAL A 319 -29.70 -7.89 44.46
CA VAL A 319 -30.09 -8.87 43.44
C VAL A 319 -29.85 -10.29 43.97
N LEU A 320 -28.65 -10.59 44.46
CA LEU A 320 -28.35 -11.91 45.02
C LEU A 320 -29.27 -12.29 46.20
N LYS A 321 -29.59 -11.34 47.09
CA LYS A 321 -30.51 -11.57 48.20
C LYS A 321 -31.93 -11.98 47.72
N ILE A 322 -32.45 -11.30 46.69
CA ILE A 322 -33.77 -11.61 46.12
C ILE A 322 -33.75 -12.99 45.48
N LEU A 323 -32.72 -13.29 44.67
CA LEU A 323 -32.56 -14.60 44.04
C LEU A 323 -32.37 -15.73 45.05
N THR A 324 -31.72 -15.45 46.20
CA THR A 324 -31.60 -16.44 47.31
C THR A 324 -32.96 -16.70 47.97
N GLN A 325 -33.80 -15.66 48.10
CA GLN A 325 -35.07 -15.76 48.82
C GLN A 325 -36.19 -16.33 47.95
N GLN A 326 -36.22 -15.95 46.66
CA GLN A 326 -37.33 -16.27 45.75
C GLN A 326 -36.98 -17.41 44.75
N GLY A 327 -35.73 -17.77 44.65
CA GLY A 327 -35.26 -18.76 43.66
C GLY A 327 -35.29 -18.20 42.28
N CYS A 328 -35.85 -18.97 41.32
CA CYS A 328 -35.95 -18.57 39.92
C CYS A 328 -36.85 -17.35 39.75
N THR A 329 -36.29 -16.20 39.39
CA THR A 329 -37.02 -14.92 39.37
C THR A 329 -36.86 -14.26 37.95
N PRO A 330 -37.98 -13.79 37.33
CA PRO A 330 -37.95 -13.06 36.10
C PRO A 330 -37.26 -11.69 36.24
N ILE A 331 -36.61 -11.21 35.15
CA ILE A 331 -35.90 -9.92 35.15
C ILE A 331 -36.85 -8.75 35.48
N ASP A 332 -38.10 -8.80 35.05
CA ASP A 332 -39.09 -7.74 35.33
C ASP A 332 -39.40 -7.63 36.83
N GLU A 333 -39.44 -8.75 37.53
CA GLU A 333 -39.67 -8.84 38.96
C GLU A 333 -38.41 -8.41 39.75
N LEU A 334 -37.22 -8.78 39.25
CA LEU A 334 -35.97 -8.28 39.78
C LEU A 334 -35.87 -6.76 39.70
N SER A 335 -36.20 -6.16 38.53
CA SER A 335 -36.19 -4.71 38.35
C SER A 335 -37.18 -4.01 39.30
N LYS A 336 -38.39 -4.59 39.46
CA LYS A 336 -39.41 -4.03 40.35
C LYS A 336 -38.99 -4.09 41.82
N ASN A 337 -38.42 -5.20 42.26
CA ASN A 337 -38.05 -5.43 43.68
C ASN A 337 -36.77 -4.69 44.08
N THR A 338 -35.81 -4.54 43.14
CA THR A 338 -34.57 -3.82 43.38
C THR A 338 -34.66 -2.32 43.08
N ARG A 339 -35.68 -1.88 42.32
CA ARG A 339 -35.84 -0.52 41.78
C ARG A 339 -34.64 -0.07 40.90
N ILE A 340 -33.88 -1.02 40.38
CA ILE A 340 -32.78 -0.77 39.45
C ILE A 340 -33.39 -0.62 38.04
N ALA A 341 -32.91 0.39 37.32
CA ALA A 341 -33.34 0.59 35.93
C ALA A 341 -33.00 -0.62 35.06
N MET A 342 -33.87 -0.98 34.12
CA MET A 342 -33.74 -2.21 33.32
C MET A 342 -32.40 -2.34 32.59
N ASN A 343 -31.86 -1.25 32.05
CA ASN A 343 -30.57 -1.21 31.36
C ASN A 343 -29.39 -1.48 32.33
N GLU A 344 -29.44 -0.95 33.55
CA GLU A 344 -28.44 -1.18 34.58
C GLU A 344 -28.53 -2.60 35.13
N LEU A 345 -29.76 -3.09 35.31
CA LEU A 345 -30.00 -4.46 35.81
C LEU A 345 -29.49 -5.50 34.84
N ILE A 346 -29.70 -5.31 33.51
CA ILE A 346 -29.17 -6.22 32.49
C ILE A 346 -27.64 -6.30 32.53
N ALA A 347 -26.97 -5.15 32.66
CA ALA A 347 -25.50 -5.10 32.75
C ALA A 347 -24.99 -5.79 34.05
N LEU A 348 -25.71 -5.60 35.15
CA LEU A 348 -25.39 -6.20 36.42
C LEU A 348 -25.59 -7.74 36.40
N LEU A 349 -26.69 -8.22 35.84
CA LEU A 349 -26.97 -9.65 35.71
C LEU A 349 -25.95 -10.33 34.79
N LEU A 350 -25.57 -9.70 33.69
CA LEU A 350 -24.53 -10.23 32.79
C LEU A 350 -23.17 -10.34 33.55
N LYS A 351 -22.82 -9.34 34.37
CA LYS A 351 -21.62 -9.39 35.19
C LYS A 351 -21.65 -10.55 36.18
N LEU A 352 -22.77 -10.71 36.92
CA LEU A 352 -22.92 -11.78 37.87
C LEU A 352 -22.93 -13.18 37.24
N GLU A 353 -23.46 -13.31 36.03
CA GLU A 353 -23.42 -14.54 35.23
C GLU A 353 -22.00 -14.86 34.80
N LEU A 354 -21.23 -13.88 34.28
CA LEU A 354 -19.82 -14.05 33.94
C LEU A 354 -18.93 -14.39 35.13
N GLU A 355 -19.31 -13.92 36.32
CA GLU A 355 -18.66 -14.27 37.58
C GLU A 355 -19.09 -15.65 38.12
N GLY A 356 -20.04 -16.32 37.43
CA GLY A 356 -20.56 -17.62 37.83
C GLY A 356 -21.42 -17.60 39.12
N LYS A 357 -21.94 -16.46 39.54
CA LYS A 357 -22.79 -16.32 40.73
C LYS A 357 -24.25 -16.61 40.43
N ILE A 358 -24.68 -16.41 39.20
CA ILE A 358 -26.06 -16.68 38.76
C ILE A 358 -26.06 -17.40 37.42
N VAL A 359 -27.19 -18.03 37.09
CA VAL A 359 -27.41 -18.68 35.80
C VAL A 359 -28.69 -18.11 35.17
N SER A 360 -28.62 -17.77 33.90
CA SER A 360 -29.80 -17.39 33.11
C SER A 360 -30.55 -18.61 32.60
N LEU A 361 -31.87 -18.58 32.71
CA LEU A 361 -32.78 -19.62 32.26
C LEU A 361 -33.68 -19.09 31.13
N PRO A 362 -34.29 -19.98 30.30
CA PRO A 362 -35.23 -19.57 29.27
C PRO A 362 -36.33 -18.67 29.80
N GLY A 363 -36.71 -17.62 29.02
CA GLY A 363 -37.73 -16.66 29.43
C GLY A 363 -37.20 -15.50 30.27
N LYS A 364 -35.90 -15.21 30.23
CA LYS A 364 -35.24 -14.15 31.04
C LYS A 364 -35.41 -14.31 32.54
N ASN A 365 -35.37 -15.55 33.00
CA ASN A 365 -35.36 -15.90 34.41
C ASN A 365 -33.91 -16.10 34.86
N TYR A 366 -33.64 -15.78 36.13
CA TYR A 366 -32.33 -15.91 36.75
C TYR A 366 -32.42 -16.67 38.08
N ILE A 367 -31.40 -17.46 38.36
CA ILE A 367 -31.27 -18.23 39.59
C ILE A 367 -29.82 -18.16 40.09
N ILE A 368 -29.58 -18.33 41.35
CA ILE A 368 -28.24 -18.50 41.91
C ILE A 368 -27.63 -19.80 41.36
N SER A 369 -26.34 -19.74 41.02
CA SER A 369 -25.57 -20.86 40.49
C SER A 369 -25.34 -21.95 41.56
#